data_97bed89b0aed4449dadc8f83bf030908
#
_entry.id   97bed89b0aed4449dadc8f83bf030908
#
_cell.length_a   1.000
_cell.length_b   1.000
_cell.length_c   1.000
_cell.angle_alpha   90.00
_cell.angle_beta   90.00
_cell.angle_gamma   90.00
#
_symmetry.space_group_name_H-M   'P 1'
#
loop_
_entity.id
_entity.type
_entity.pdbx_description
1 polymer ?
#
loop_
_entity_poly.entity_id
_entity_poly.type
_entity_poly.pdbx_seq_one_letter_code
_entity_poly.pdbx_strand_id
1 'polypeptide(L)'
;VRFLHLLPSTLIALVLLAACSFPDLPGAPQMPKPPSPRSLPGFDDLLDQLPGFDLDLLKELELPDLSEIADLPQLGDIQGLPVPENAIAFAGPTEMRIDVGDFIRGTDIQLTGIVDGRAEFLFSGLRAERIAGDSLDFDGPWPNISSVDYMLRLRVYRVAEGYVRAAGVHRTVIKDIRPIHQPTMALQGTPLKITYTWSAAPGDLLKGTTFGYAGLDERGAEIMGIPTGDFPFRKTGDSLRWQGMLRPDLPSLFDLRIVLYGEESVQVAGIVSLQLPE
;
A
#
# COMPACT_ATOMS: atom_id res chain seq x y z
N VAL A 1 -36.35 -6.39 -18.69
CA VAL A 1 -35.06 -6.13 -19.39
C VAL A 1 -34.31 -5.08 -18.57
N ARG A 2 -33.38 -5.52 -17.71
CA ARG A 2 -32.51 -4.64 -16.92
C ARG A 2 -31.09 -4.83 -17.44
N PHE A 3 -30.52 -3.76 -18.01
CA PHE A 3 -29.11 -3.73 -18.40
C PHE A 3 -28.24 -3.46 -17.18
N LEU A 4 -27.32 -4.36 -16.95
CA LEU A 4 -26.25 -4.32 -15.96
C LEU A 4 -25.19 -3.32 -16.43
N HIS A 5 -24.90 -2.29 -15.62
CA HIS A 5 -23.73 -1.45 -15.81
C HIS A 5 -22.56 -2.06 -15.01
N LEU A 6 -21.77 -2.86 -15.70
CA LEU A 6 -20.41 -3.24 -15.31
C LEU A 6 -19.46 -2.27 -16.04
N LEU A 7 -18.81 -1.37 -15.32
CA LEU A 7 -17.66 -0.62 -15.81
C LEU A 7 -16.47 -0.83 -14.86
N PRO A 8 -15.31 -1.14 -15.42
CA PRO A 8 -14.24 -1.81 -14.70
C PRO A 8 -13.21 -0.83 -14.14
N SER A 9 -12.70 -1.21 -12.98
CA SER A 9 -11.56 -0.59 -12.29
C SER A 9 -10.20 -0.72 -13.03
N THR A 10 -10.21 -1.06 -14.30
CA THR A 10 -9.01 -1.29 -15.13
C THR A 10 -8.44 -0.04 -15.79
N LEU A 11 -8.98 1.16 -15.50
CA LEU A 11 -8.58 2.37 -16.24
C LEU A 11 -7.28 3.03 -15.75
N ILE A 12 -6.77 2.67 -14.58
CA ILE A 12 -5.58 3.35 -14.00
C ILE A 12 -4.26 2.82 -14.59
N ALA A 13 -4.23 1.59 -15.05
CA ALA A 13 -3.02 1.02 -15.70
C ALA A 13 -2.88 1.44 -17.17
N LEU A 14 -3.95 1.95 -17.80
CA LEU A 14 -3.95 2.25 -19.25
C LEU A 14 -3.55 3.69 -19.59
N VAL A 15 -3.51 4.60 -18.62
CA VAL A 15 -3.14 6.02 -18.85
C VAL A 15 -1.64 6.20 -19.12
N LEU A 16 -0.81 5.22 -18.79
CA LEU A 16 0.63 5.28 -19.06
C LEU A 16 1.05 4.71 -20.44
N LEU A 17 0.14 4.09 -21.20
CA LEU A 17 0.47 3.48 -22.50
C LEU A 17 -0.27 4.06 -23.71
N ALA A 18 -1.19 5.02 -23.54
CA ALA A 18 -1.96 5.62 -24.64
C ALA A 18 -1.43 7.01 -25.06
N ALA A 19 -0.12 7.24 -25.03
CA ALA A 19 0.51 8.42 -25.62
C ALA A 19 0.90 8.18 -27.09
N CYS A 20 0.08 7.48 -27.86
CA CYS A 20 0.29 7.32 -29.30
C CYS A 20 -0.97 7.72 -30.05
N SER A 21 -0.84 8.84 -30.79
CA SER A 21 -1.66 9.23 -31.94
C SER A 21 -2.98 9.95 -31.68
N PHE A 22 -2.90 11.22 -31.32
CA PHE A 22 -3.97 12.16 -31.69
C PHE A 22 -3.62 12.84 -33.03
N PRO A 23 -4.56 12.95 -33.98
CA PRO A 23 -4.33 13.74 -35.22
C PRO A 23 -4.19 15.22 -34.86
N ASP A 24 -3.24 15.90 -35.54
CA ASP A 24 -2.97 17.33 -35.40
C ASP A 24 -4.23 18.15 -35.64
N LEU A 25 -4.76 18.77 -34.61
CA LEU A 25 -5.79 19.81 -34.73
C LEU A 25 -5.10 21.15 -35.00
N PRO A 26 -5.43 21.84 -36.10
CA PRO A 26 -4.82 23.13 -36.41
C PRO A 26 -5.25 24.19 -35.40
N GLY A 27 -4.28 24.73 -34.66
CA GLY A 27 -4.48 25.87 -33.75
C GLY A 27 -4.31 25.55 -32.25
N ALA A 28 -3.98 24.31 -31.86
CA ALA A 28 -3.64 24.00 -30.45
C ALA A 28 -2.21 24.46 -30.11
N PRO A 29 -1.99 25.09 -28.95
CA PRO A 29 -0.63 25.39 -28.50
C PRO A 29 0.17 24.09 -28.40
N GLN A 30 1.35 24.05 -29.05
CA GLN A 30 2.21 22.88 -29.04
C GLN A 30 2.66 22.62 -27.59
N MET A 31 2.12 21.59 -26.98
CA MET A 31 2.71 21.06 -25.74
C MET A 31 4.12 20.55 -26.05
N PRO A 32 5.11 20.82 -25.18
CA PRO A 32 6.45 20.26 -25.35
C PRO A 32 6.34 18.74 -25.48
N LYS A 33 6.98 18.20 -26.53
CA LYS A 33 7.04 16.74 -26.72
C LYS A 33 7.53 16.08 -25.43
N PRO A 34 6.83 15.06 -24.89
CA PRO A 34 7.35 14.29 -23.79
C PRO A 34 8.72 13.70 -24.19
N PRO A 35 9.70 13.70 -23.30
CA PRO A 35 11.02 13.13 -23.59
C PRO A 35 10.84 11.68 -24.04
N SER A 36 11.61 11.29 -25.07
CA SER A 36 11.56 9.91 -25.56
C SER A 36 11.98 8.93 -24.43
N PRO A 37 11.43 7.71 -24.37
CA PRO A 37 11.77 6.73 -23.34
C PRO A 37 13.28 6.42 -23.20
N ARG A 38 14.08 6.76 -24.22
CA ARG A 38 15.53 6.62 -24.22
C ARG A 38 16.31 7.76 -23.54
N SER A 39 15.63 8.81 -23.11
CA SER A 39 16.23 9.98 -22.45
C SER A 39 15.91 10.06 -20.95
N LEU A 40 15.27 9.04 -20.37
CA LEU A 40 15.19 8.94 -18.93
C LEU A 40 16.58 8.54 -18.40
N PRO A 41 17.15 9.30 -17.44
CA PRO A 41 18.39 8.90 -16.78
C PRO A 41 18.22 7.49 -16.21
N GLY A 42 19.24 6.66 -16.35
CA GLY A 42 19.27 5.35 -15.69
C GLY A 42 19.10 5.50 -14.19
N PHE A 43 18.72 4.43 -13.52
CA PHE A 43 18.59 4.44 -12.05
C PHE A 43 19.91 4.88 -11.38
N ASP A 44 21.04 4.53 -11.98
CA ASP A 44 22.39 4.92 -11.56
C ASP A 44 22.61 6.44 -11.66
N ASP A 45 22.13 7.08 -12.74
CA ASP A 45 22.23 8.52 -12.96
C ASP A 45 21.36 9.34 -11.98
N LEU A 46 20.28 8.72 -11.46
CA LEU A 46 19.42 9.31 -10.42
C LEU A 46 20.07 9.21 -9.04
N LEU A 47 20.77 8.14 -8.76
CA LEU A 47 21.49 7.94 -7.49
C LEU A 47 22.68 8.93 -7.36
N ASP A 48 23.40 9.19 -8.45
CA ASP A 48 24.50 10.15 -8.48
C ASP A 48 24.07 11.62 -8.22
N GLN A 49 22.80 11.93 -8.38
CA GLN A 49 22.24 13.26 -8.15
C GLN A 49 21.70 13.50 -6.72
N LEU A 50 21.74 12.48 -5.85
CA LEU A 50 21.31 12.60 -4.45
C LEU A 50 22.49 13.01 -3.56
N PRO A 51 22.59 14.28 -3.11
CA PRO A 51 23.70 14.71 -2.27
C PRO A 51 23.64 14.00 -0.90
N GLY A 52 24.69 13.26 -0.58
CA GLY A 52 24.86 12.59 0.71
C GLY A 52 24.46 11.12 0.73
N PHE A 53 24.17 10.51 -0.40
CA PHE A 53 23.97 9.07 -0.51
C PHE A 53 25.31 8.37 -0.76
N ASP A 54 25.76 7.56 0.18
CA ASP A 54 27.01 6.80 0.06
C ASP A 54 26.74 5.53 -0.75
N LEU A 55 27.10 5.57 -2.04
CA LEU A 55 26.94 4.46 -2.97
C LEU A 55 27.78 3.22 -2.58
N ASP A 56 28.83 3.40 -1.79
CA ASP A 56 29.65 2.28 -1.32
C ASP A 56 28.90 1.45 -0.27
N LEU A 57 27.96 2.05 0.48
CA LEU A 57 27.03 1.33 1.34
C LEU A 57 26.06 0.41 0.55
N LEU A 58 25.72 0.76 -0.68
CA LEU A 58 24.89 -0.10 -1.54
C LEU A 58 25.68 -1.26 -2.14
N LYS A 59 27.00 -1.10 -2.33
CA LYS A 59 27.88 -2.17 -2.81
C LYS A 59 28.23 -3.17 -1.70
N GLU A 60 28.27 -2.73 -0.45
CA GLU A 60 28.39 -3.63 0.71
C GLU A 60 27.08 -4.36 1.02
N LEU A 61 25.94 -3.82 0.63
CA LEU A 61 24.69 -4.56 0.54
C LEU A 61 24.81 -5.44 -0.71
N GLU A 62 25.26 -6.68 -0.56
CA GLU A 62 25.04 -7.75 -1.55
C GLU A 62 23.51 -7.94 -1.70
N LEU A 63 22.88 -6.99 -2.38
CA LEU A 63 21.49 -7.15 -2.80
C LEU A 63 21.51 -8.27 -3.83
N PRO A 64 20.85 -9.41 -3.58
CA PRO A 64 20.71 -10.41 -4.60
C PRO A 64 20.04 -9.76 -5.81
N ASP A 65 20.44 -10.14 -6.98
CA ASP A 65 19.78 -9.71 -8.20
C ASP A 65 18.31 -10.15 -8.11
N LEU A 66 17.42 -9.18 -7.83
CA LEU A 66 15.99 -9.45 -7.70
C LEU A 66 15.40 -9.98 -9.01
N SER A 67 16.13 -9.84 -10.14
CA SER A 67 15.75 -10.44 -11.41
C SER A 67 15.90 -11.97 -11.43
N GLU A 68 16.72 -12.54 -10.54
CA GLU A 68 16.85 -13.98 -10.37
C GLU A 68 15.77 -14.59 -9.47
N ILE A 69 15.02 -13.77 -8.73
CA ILE A 69 13.85 -14.24 -7.99
C ILE A 69 12.68 -14.34 -8.96
N ALA A 70 12.68 -15.43 -9.73
CA ALA A 70 11.53 -15.79 -10.54
C ALA A 70 10.28 -15.86 -9.63
N ASP A 71 9.17 -15.24 -10.05
CA ASP A 71 7.86 -15.32 -9.40
C ASP A 71 7.72 -14.61 -8.04
N LEU A 72 8.18 -13.36 -7.89
CA LEU A 72 7.73 -12.53 -6.79
C LEU A 72 6.20 -12.36 -6.84
N PRO A 73 5.47 -12.59 -5.72
CA PRO A 73 4.04 -12.39 -5.66
C PRO A 73 3.69 -10.95 -6.04
N GLN A 74 2.72 -10.80 -6.97
CA GLN A 74 2.33 -9.50 -7.47
C GLN A 74 1.12 -8.95 -6.70
N LEU A 75 1.10 -7.64 -6.54
CA LEU A 75 0.00 -6.96 -5.85
C LEU A 75 -1.36 -7.24 -6.54
N GLY A 76 -1.38 -7.40 -7.87
CA GLY A 76 -2.57 -7.77 -8.63
C GLY A 76 -3.23 -9.07 -8.17
N ASP A 77 -2.45 -10.02 -7.67
CA ASP A 77 -2.94 -11.33 -7.24
C ASP A 77 -3.85 -11.25 -6.00
N ILE A 78 -3.69 -10.21 -5.19
CA ILE A 78 -4.40 -10.03 -3.92
C ILE A 78 -5.34 -8.82 -3.88
N GLN A 79 -5.15 -7.81 -4.74
CA GLN A 79 -5.99 -6.59 -4.75
C GLN A 79 -7.42 -6.85 -5.20
N GLY A 80 -7.62 -7.71 -6.20
CA GLY A 80 -8.92 -8.02 -6.79
C GLY A 80 -9.80 -8.96 -5.97
N LEU A 81 -9.32 -9.45 -4.82
CA LEU A 81 -10.09 -10.37 -3.99
C LEU A 81 -11.31 -9.68 -3.36
N PRO A 82 -12.44 -10.38 -3.21
CA PRO A 82 -13.65 -9.84 -2.63
C PRO A 82 -13.43 -9.18 -1.25
N VAL A 83 -14.16 -8.10 -1.00
CA VAL A 83 -14.19 -7.40 0.29
C VAL A 83 -15.61 -7.44 0.82
N PRO A 84 -15.86 -7.89 2.05
CA PRO A 84 -17.19 -7.84 2.67
C PRO A 84 -17.80 -6.44 2.64
N GLU A 85 -19.12 -6.35 2.65
CA GLU A 85 -19.84 -5.06 2.49
C GLU A 85 -19.42 -4.01 3.50
N ASN A 86 -19.35 -4.37 4.79
CA ASN A 86 -18.93 -3.46 5.85
C ASN A 86 -17.46 -3.66 6.27
N ALA A 87 -16.58 -3.78 5.26
CA ALA A 87 -15.16 -3.98 5.47
C ALA A 87 -14.32 -3.07 4.58
N ILE A 88 -13.08 -2.84 4.97
CA ILE A 88 -12.07 -2.18 4.16
C ILE A 88 -10.88 -3.12 3.98
N ALA A 89 -10.32 -3.14 2.77
CA ALA A 89 -9.11 -3.88 2.47
C ALA A 89 -7.98 -2.91 2.14
N PHE A 90 -6.83 -3.20 2.69
CA PHE A 90 -5.56 -2.56 2.36
C PHE A 90 -4.63 -3.62 1.79
N ALA A 91 -3.90 -3.29 0.73
CA ALA A 91 -2.92 -4.18 0.15
C ALA A 91 -1.70 -3.38 -0.33
N GLY A 92 -0.53 -3.96 -0.22
CA GLY A 92 0.69 -3.29 -0.61
C GLY A 92 1.89 -4.25 -0.68
N PRO A 93 2.99 -3.76 -1.26
CA PRO A 93 4.26 -4.46 -1.18
C PRO A 93 4.76 -4.47 0.26
N THR A 94 5.52 -5.50 0.60
CA THR A 94 6.16 -5.63 1.91
C THR A 94 7.52 -6.30 1.76
N GLU A 95 8.44 -5.89 2.61
CA GLU A 95 9.74 -6.51 2.79
C GLU A 95 9.99 -6.60 4.29
N MET A 96 10.54 -7.71 4.74
CA MET A 96 10.79 -7.90 6.16
C MET A 96 12.07 -8.69 6.42
N ARG A 97 12.70 -8.33 7.51
CA ARG A 97 13.74 -9.11 8.17
C ARG A 97 13.08 -9.89 9.31
N ILE A 98 13.38 -11.17 9.37
CA ILE A 98 12.88 -12.11 10.39
C ILE A 98 14.10 -12.66 11.12
N ASP A 99 14.28 -12.29 12.38
CA ASP A 99 15.39 -12.80 13.19
C ASP A 99 15.03 -14.16 13.82
N VAL A 100 16.04 -14.98 14.11
CA VAL A 100 15.83 -16.29 14.75
C VAL A 100 15.18 -16.10 16.12
N GLY A 101 14.07 -16.80 16.33
CA GLY A 101 13.21 -16.70 17.51
C GLY A 101 11.97 -15.86 17.28
N ASP A 102 11.95 -14.99 16.25
CA ASP A 102 10.84 -14.09 15.99
C ASP A 102 9.72 -14.75 15.20
N PHE A 103 8.50 -14.28 15.45
CA PHE A 103 7.35 -14.55 14.62
C PHE A 103 7.26 -13.53 13.46
N ILE A 104 6.79 -13.98 12.31
CA ILE A 104 6.33 -13.06 11.28
C ILE A 104 5.09 -12.36 11.81
N ARG A 105 5.15 -11.04 11.91
CA ARG A 105 4.08 -10.23 12.50
C ARG A 105 2.73 -10.47 11.82
N GLY A 106 1.70 -10.71 12.61
CA GLY A 106 0.34 -10.98 12.13
C GLY A 106 0.11 -12.42 11.69
N THR A 107 1.06 -13.31 11.95
CA THR A 107 0.98 -14.74 11.61
C THR A 107 1.38 -15.61 12.79
N ASP A 108 1.22 -16.92 12.63
CA ASP A 108 1.75 -17.96 13.52
C ASP A 108 3.05 -18.61 12.98
N ILE A 109 3.69 -17.96 12.00
CA ILE A 109 4.94 -18.43 11.40
C ILE A 109 6.12 -17.90 12.23
N GLN A 110 6.95 -18.80 12.74
CA GLN A 110 8.13 -18.48 13.54
C GLN A 110 9.41 -19.02 12.89
N LEU A 111 10.45 -18.19 12.80
CA LEU A 111 11.80 -18.65 12.45
C LEU A 111 12.48 -19.23 13.69
N THR A 112 12.74 -20.53 13.69
CA THR A 112 13.29 -21.24 14.87
C THR A 112 14.80 -21.44 14.82
N GLY A 113 15.39 -21.45 13.62
CA GLY A 113 16.82 -21.64 13.46
C GLY A 113 17.29 -21.55 12.03
N ILE A 114 18.59 -21.47 11.86
CA ILE A 114 19.25 -21.52 10.56
C ILE A 114 20.42 -22.49 10.66
N VAL A 115 20.41 -23.53 9.80
CA VAL A 115 21.42 -24.58 9.77
C VAL A 115 21.83 -24.80 8.33
N ASP A 116 23.12 -24.76 8.03
CA ASP A 116 23.70 -25.02 6.70
C ASP A 116 23.01 -24.19 5.58
N GLY A 117 22.72 -22.91 5.85
CA GLY A 117 22.06 -22.02 4.89
C GLY A 117 20.57 -22.29 4.66
N ARG A 118 19.96 -23.16 5.48
CA ARG A 118 18.52 -23.46 5.49
C ARG A 118 17.88 -22.86 6.71
N ALA A 119 16.79 -22.16 6.52
CA ALA A 119 16.00 -21.56 7.59
C ALA A 119 14.91 -22.55 8.04
N GLU A 120 14.87 -22.89 9.32
CA GLU A 120 13.80 -23.68 9.91
C GLU A 120 12.68 -22.78 10.40
N PHE A 121 11.47 -22.99 9.87
CA PHE A 121 10.26 -22.31 10.28
C PHE A 121 9.27 -23.26 10.94
N LEU A 122 8.50 -22.75 11.89
CA LEU A 122 7.27 -23.37 12.37
C LEU A 122 6.07 -22.69 11.70
N PHE A 123 5.19 -23.47 11.10
CA PHE A 123 3.91 -23.07 10.54
C PHE A 123 2.82 -23.80 11.33
N SER A 124 2.06 -23.12 12.17
CA SER A 124 1.06 -23.75 13.05
C SER A 124 1.62 -24.97 13.82
N GLY A 125 2.88 -24.86 14.27
CA GLY A 125 3.58 -25.93 14.97
C GLY A 125 4.23 -27.02 14.10
N LEU A 126 4.08 -26.98 12.78
CA LEU A 126 4.74 -27.90 11.86
C LEU A 126 6.06 -27.29 11.37
N ARG A 127 7.14 -28.06 11.43
CA ARG A 127 8.45 -27.64 10.95
C ARG A 127 8.54 -27.75 9.44
N ALA A 128 9.12 -26.72 8.82
CA ALA A 128 9.48 -26.74 7.42
C ALA A 128 10.79 -25.96 7.20
N GLU A 129 11.66 -26.48 6.37
CA GLU A 129 12.86 -25.78 5.93
C GLU A 129 12.54 -24.87 4.76
N ARG A 130 13.25 -23.74 4.67
CA ARG A 130 13.19 -22.79 3.56
C ARG A 130 14.58 -22.34 3.17
N ILE A 131 14.77 -22.18 1.85
CA ILE A 131 15.97 -21.58 1.25
C ILE A 131 15.58 -20.34 0.46
N ALA A 132 16.55 -19.62 -0.09
CA ALA A 132 16.27 -18.54 -1.02
C ALA A 132 15.47 -19.04 -2.22
N GLY A 133 14.41 -18.31 -2.61
CA GLY A 133 13.43 -18.70 -3.62
C GLY A 133 12.15 -19.32 -3.07
N ASP A 134 12.16 -19.86 -1.85
CA ASP A 134 10.98 -20.49 -1.25
C ASP A 134 9.94 -19.49 -0.77
N SER A 135 8.68 -19.91 -0.70
CA SER A 135 7.56 -19.09 -0.21
C SER A 135 7.38 -19.17 1.29
N LEU A 136 6.92 -18.02 1.84
CA LEU A 136 6.35 -17.90 3.18
C LEU A 136 4.94 -17.29 3.00
N ASP A 137 3.93 -18.15 2.91
CA ASP A 137 2.56 -17.75 2.66
C ASP A 137 1.71 -17.97 3.90
N PHE A 138 0.83 -16.99 4.19
CA PHE A 138 -0.14 -17.05 5.28
C PHE A 138 -1.50 -16.53 4.81
N ASP A 139 -2.57 -17.14 5.30
CA ASP A 139 -3.94 -16.70 5.09
C ASP A 139 -4.77 -17.06 6.32
N GLY A 140 -5.16 -16.07 7.09
CA GLY A 140 -5.89 -16.27 8.33
C GLY A 140 -6.23 -14.98 9.07
N PRO A 141 -6.89 -15.10 10.22
CA PRO A 141 -7.15 -13.96 11.08
C PRO A 141 -5.84 -13.44 11.69
N TRP A 142 -5.77 -12.12 11.91
CA TRP A 142 -4.70 -11.54 12.71
C TRP A 142 -4.75 -12.09 14.15
N PRO A 143 -3.63 -12.47 14.75
CA PRO A 143 -3.61 -12.97 16.12
C PRO A 143 -4.35 -12.03 17.08
N ASN A 144 -5.21 -12.60 17.91
CA ASN A 144 -6.01 -11.90 18.92
C ASN A 144 -7.09 -10.94 18.39
N ILE A 145 -7.27 -10.80 17.05
CA ILE A 145 -8.34 -9.99 16.45
C ILE A 145 -9.02 -10.77 15.29
N SER A 146 -10.10 -11.44 15.55
CA SER A 146 -10.85 -12.24 14.54
C SER A 146 -11.54 -11.40 13.45
N SER A 147 -11.67 -10.09 13.67
CA SER A 147 -12.26 -9.16 12.71
C SER A 147 -11.26 -8.60 11.70
N VAL A 148 -10.00 -8.96 11.81
CA VAL A 148 -8.95 -8.59 10.87
C VAL A 148 -8.43 -9.87 10.21
N ASP A 149 -8.68 -10.02 8.92
CA ASP A 149 -8.05 -11.07 8.12
C ASP A 149 -6.74 -10.54 7.54
N TYR A 150 -5.71 -11.36 7.58
CA TYR A 150 -4.40 -11.05 7.06
C TYR A 150 -3.96 -12.11 6.05
N MET A 151 -3.50 -11.64 4.92
CA MET A 151 -2.93 -12.47 3.86
C MET A 151 -1.51 -11.99 3.59
N LEU A 152 -0.58 -12.92 3.54
CA LEU A 152 0.82 -12.67 3.28
C LEU A 152 1.31 -13.60 2.18
N ARG A 153 2.03 -13.07 1.21
CA ARG A 153 2.68 -13.80 0.13
C ARG A 153 4.10 -13.29 -0.01
N LEU A 154 5.07 -14.06 0.49
CA LEU A 154 6.47 -13.69 0.46
C LEU A 154 7.31 -14.70 -0.31
N ARG A 155 8.45 -14.23 -0.79
CA ARG A 155 9.58 -15.05 -1.22
C ARG A 155 10.79 -14.72 -0.36
N VAL A 156 11.41 -15.77 0.16
CA VAL A 156 12.71 -15.66 0.81
C VAL A 156 13.73 -15.31 -0.27
N TYR A 157 14.44 -14.20 -0.09
CA TYR A 157 15.51 -13.84 -1.02
C TYR A 157 16.90 -13.90 -0.39
N ARG A 158 16.98 -13.96 0.93
CA ARG A 158 18.24 -14.11 1.65
C ARG A 158 18.07 -14.93 2.93
N VAL A 159 18.94 -15.92 3.10
CA VAL A 159 19.15 -16.64 4.37
C VAL A 159 20.56 -16.31 4.83
N ALA A 160 20.70 -15.69 5.99
CA ALA A 160 21.99 -15.29 6.58
C ALA A 160 22.10 -15.78 8.00
N GLU A 161 23.30 -15.69 8.60
CA GLU A 161 23.46 -16.06 10.00
C GLU A 161 22.56 -15.23 10.90
N GLY A 162 21.62 -15.90 11.59
CA GLY A 162 20.72 -15.29 12.55
C GLY A 162 19.44 -14.64 11.98
N TYR A 163 19.26 -14.49 10.67
CA TYR A 163 18.05 -13.91 10.10
C TYR A 163 17.74 -14.37 8.68
N VAL A 164 16.48 -14.16 8.30
CA VAL A 164 15.98 -14.31 6.93
C VAL A 164 15.46 -12.98 6.43
N ARG A 165 15.63 -12.68 5.14
CA ARG A 165 14.93 -11.60 4.46
C ARG A 165 13.97 -12.15 3.41
N ALA A 166 12.76 -11.62 3.41
CA ALA A 166 11.72 -12.00 2.47
C ALA A 166 10.95 -10.77 1.97
N ALA A 167 10.56 -10.79 0.72
CA ALA A 167 9.81 -9.72 0.08
C ALA A 167 8.59 -10.28 -0.67
N GLY A 168 7.60 -9.42 -0.87
CA GLY A 168 6.37 -9.79 -1.57
C GLY A 168 5.24 -8.81 -1.31
N VAL A 169 4.04 -9.34 -1.08
CA VAL A 169 2.83 -8.54 -0.90
C VAL A 169 2.04 -9.01 0.31
N HIS A 170 1.31 -8.08 0.91
CA HIS A 170 0.37 -8.38 1.97
C HIS A 170 -0.98 -7.70 1.75
N ARG A 171 -2.03 -8.27 2.34
CA ARG A 171 -3.37 -7.72 2.35
C ARG A 171 -3.97 -7.85 3.74
N THR A 172 -4.59 -6.78 4.21
CA THR A 172 -5.31 -6.74 5.48
C THR A 172 -6.75 -6.35 5.21
N VAL A 173 -7.70 -7.17 5.65
CA VAL A 173 -9.13 -6.88 5.56
C VAL A 173 -9.69 -6.65 6.95
N ILE A 174 -10.22 -5.48 7.19
CA ILE A 174 -10.80 -5.09 8.47
C ILE A 174 -12.31 -5.07 8.31
N LYS A 175 -12.99 -5.95 9.05
CA LYS A 175 -14.44 -6.13 9.05
C LYS A 175 -15.12 -5.20 10.06
N ASP A 176 -16.41 -4.93 9.86
CA ASP A 176 -17.26 -4.16 10.77
C ASP A 176 -16.70 -2.78 11.12
N ILE A 177 -16.21 -2.07 10.10
CA ILE A 177 -15.67 -0.72 10.28
C ILE A 177 -16.75 0.27 10.72
N ARG A 178 -16.40 1.11 11.71
CA ARG A 178 -17.21 2.23 12.22
C ARG A 178 -16.29 3.39 12.55
N PRO A 179 -15.85 4.15 11.55
CA PRO A 179 -14.85 5.19 11.74
C PRO A 179 -15.34 6.28 12.71
N ILE A 180 -14.51 6.60 13.72
CA ILE A 180 -14.74 7.67 14.69
C ILE A 180 -13.51 8.56 14.69
N HIS A 181 -13.67 9.82 14.32
CA HIS A 181 -12.57 10.79 14.29
C HIS A 181 -12.12 11.15 15.70
N GLN A 182 -10.83 11.02 15.99
CA GLN A 182 -10.20 11.35 17.28
C GLN A 182 -8.83 11.97 17.02
N PRO A 183 -8.74 13.27 16.70
CA PRO A 183 -7.53 13.93 16.23
C PRO A 183 -6.39 13.99 17.25
N THR A 184 -6.67 13.81 18.53
CA THR A 184 -5.67 13.82 19.61
C THR A 184 -5.14 12.43 19.98
N MET A 185 -5.68 11.37 19.39
CA MET A 185 -5.24 10.01 19.64
C MET A 185 -3.83 9.80 19.07
N ALA A 186 -2.92 9.21 19.84
CA ALA A 186 -1.61 8.83 19.36
C ALA A 186 -1.56 7.32 19.10
N LEU A 187 -1.00 6.89 17.98
CA LEU A 187 -0.65 5.49 17.76
C LEU A 187 0.55 5.14 18.64
N GLN A 188 0.52 3.94 19.20
CA GLN A 188 1.59 3.41 20.06
C GLN A 188 2.34 2.28 19.35
N GLY A 189 3.55 1.98 19.82
CA GLY A 189 4.35 0.88 19.27
C GLY A 189 4.71 1.08 17.80
N THR A 190 4.80 -0.02 17.07
CA THR A 190 5.11 -0.04 15.64
C THR A 190 3.85 -0.33 14.83
N PRO A 191 3.14 0.69 14.31
CA PRO A 191 1.94 0.46 13.50
C PRO A 191 2.27 -0.27 12.20
N LEU A 192 1.34 -1.07 11.72
CA LEU A 192 1.40 -1.64 10.37
C LEU A 192 1.11 -0.52 9.37
N LYS A 193 2.05 -0.24 8.47
CA LYS A 193 1.91 0.78 7.43
C LYS A 193 1.61 0.14 6.09
N ILE A 194 0.54 0.59 5.45
CA ILE A 194 0.09 0.04 4.17
C ILE A 194 -0.29 1.20 3.24
N THR A 195 -0.04 1.04 1.97
CA THR A 195 -0.47 1.99 0.94
C THR A 195 -2.00 2.04 0.85
N TYR A 196 -2.53 3.22 0.57
CA TYR A 196 -3.96 3.46 0.41
C TYR A 196 -4.21 4.36 -0.79
N THR A 197 -5.17 3.97 -1.61
CA THR A 197 -5.72 4.78 -2.70
C THR A 197 -7.23 4.66 -2.69
N TRP A 198 -7.94 5.76 -2.89
CA TRP A 198 -9.38 5.78 -2.95
C TRP A 198 -9.90 6.86 -3.90
N SER A 199 -11.04 6.57 -4.53
CA SER A 199 -11.81 7.56 -5.29
C SER A 199 -13.20 7.67 -4.68
N ALA A 200 -13.65 8.90 -4.38
CA ALA A 200 -14.97 9.18 -3.85
C ALA A 200 -15.72 10.13 -4.81
N ALA A 201 -16.97 9.79 -5.12
CA ALA A 201 -17.87 10.69 -5.84
C ALA A 201 -18.43 11.78 -4.88
N PRO A 202 -18.98 12.89 -5.42
CA PRO A 202 -19.65 13.89 -4.58
C PRO A 202 -20.74 13.27 -3.71
N GLY A 203 -20.67 13.53 -2.41
CA GLY A 203 -21.53 12.95 -1.38
C GLY A 203 -21.00 11.68 -0.73
N ASP A 204 -20.00 11.02 -1.32
CA ASP A 204 -19.42 9.79 -0.78
C ASP A 204 -18.33 10.07 0.25
N LEU A 205 -18.16 9.11 1.18
CA LEU A 205 -17.07 9.13 2.14
C LEU A 205 -15.79 8.50 1.55
N LEU A 206 -14.65 9.02 1.98
CA LEU A 206 -13.37 8.33 1.85
C LEU A 206 -13.40 7.12 2.77
N LYS A 207 -13.43 5.94 2.19
CA LYS A 207 -13.66 4.68 2.92
C LYS A 207 -12.66 4.50 4.05
N GLY A 208 -13.16 4.18 5.25
CA GLY A 208 -12.36 4.08 6.47
C GLY A 208 -12.17 5.38 7.23
N THR A 209 -12.73 6.49 6.76
CA THR A 209 -12.69 7.79 7.44
C THR A 209 -14.08 8.38 7.65
N THR A 210 -14.17 9.50 8.37
CA THR A 210 -15.37 10.34 8.46
C THR A 210 -15.32 11.50 7.45
N PHE A 211 -14.28 11.59 6.67
CA PHE A 211 -14.16 12.59 5.61
C PHE A 211 -14.85 12.12 4.35
N GLY A 212 -15.36 13.06 3.56
CA GLY A 212 -15.96 12.76 2.27
C GLY A 212 -15.73 13.89 1.27
N TYR A 213 -16.14 13.66 0.05
CA TYR A 213 -16.06 14.64 -1.02
C TYR A 213 -17.41 15.31 -1.21
N ALA A 214 -17.51 16.64 -1.01
CA ALA A 214 -18.73 17.40 -1.24
C ALA A 214 -18.89 17.78 -2.72
N GLY A 215 -17.80 18.02 -3.42
CA GLY A 215 -17.79 18.40 -4.82
C GLY A 215 -16.66 19.36 -5.19
N LEU A 216 -16.69 19.84 -6.42
CA LEU A 216 -15.75 20.83 -6.96
C LEU A 216 -16.22 22.24 -6.60
N ASP A 217 -15.29 23.07 -6.11
CA ASP A 217 -15.47 24.51 -5.86
C ASP A 217 -14.33 25.28 -6.55
N GLU A 218 -14.48 26.59 -6.77
CA GLU A 218 -13.42 27.45 -7.34
C GLU A 218 -12.14 27.43 -6.50
N ARG A 219 -12.23 27.15 -5.21
CA ARG A 219 -11.11 27.05 -4.26
C ARG A 219 -10.44 25.70 -4.25
N GLY A 220 -11.04 24.66 -4.84
CA GLY A 220 -10.53 23.30 -4.89
C GLY A 220 -11.58 22.24 -4.60
N ALA A 221 -11.16 21.03 -4.27
CA ALA A 221 -12.02 19.96 -3.79
C ALA A 221 -12.58 20.30 -2.41
N GLU A 222 -13.89 20.38 -2.26
CA GLU A 222 -14.52 20.58 -0.96
C GLU A 222 -14.61 19.25 -0.22
N ILE A 223 -13.97 19.17 0.95
CA ILE A 223 -13.93 17.98 1.79
C ILE A 223 -14.87 18.18 2.97
N MET A 224 -15.88 17.34 3.09
CA MET A 224 -16.79 17.32 4.24
C MET A 224 -16.26 16.49 5.40
N GLY A 225 -16.78 16.71 6.61
CA GLY A 225 -16.38 16.01 7.83
C GLY A 225 -15.07 16.51 8.45
N ILE A 226 -14.48 17.56 7.91
CA ILE A 226 -13.31 18.25 8.50
C ILE A 226 -13.73 18.94 9.79
N PRO A 227 -12.87 18.99 10.84
CA PRO A 227 -13.14 19.68 12.08
C PRO A 227 -13.55 21.15 11.88
N THR A 228 -14.47 21.62 12.71
CA THR A 228 -14.93 23.01 12.67
C THR A 228 -13.76 23.97 12.89
N GLY A 229 -13.59 24.90 11.96
CA GLY A 229 -12.48 25.89 11.97
C GLY A 229 -11.34 25.56 11.03
N ASP A 230 -11.24 24.34 10.52
CA ASP A 230 -10.28 24.00 9.48
C ASP A 230 -10.80 24.36 8.09
N PHE A 231 -9.88 24.71 7.19
CA PHE A 231 -10.21 25.06 5.81
C PHE A 231 -10.63 23.82 5.02
N PRO A 232 -11.87 23.76 4.47
CA PRO A 232 -12.39 22.52 3.88
C PRO A 232 -11.90 22.25 2.46
N PHE A 233 -11.36 23.25 1.75
CA PHE A 233 -10.95 23.09 0.34
C PHE A 233 -9.53 22.61 0.24
N ARG A 234 -9.29 21.66 -0.68
CA ARG A 234 -7.98 21.06 -0.94
C ARG A 234 -7.67 21.08 -2.42
N LYS A 235 -6.41 21.32 -2.75
CA LYS A 235 -5.87 21.24 -4.11
C LYS A 235 -5.02 19.99 -4.28
N THR A 236 -4.72 19.64 -5.52
CA THR A 236 -3.77 18.56 -5.83
C THR A 236 -2.45 18.77 -5.09
N GLY A 237 -1.97 17.74 -4.41
CA GLY A 237 -0.80 17.76 -3.54
C GLY A 237 -1.08 18.12 -2.08
N ASP A 238 -2.23 18.72 -1.76
CA ASP A 238 -2.58 19.08 -0.39
C ASP A 238 -2.73 17.85 0.50
N SER A 239 -2.31 17.99 1.75
CA SER A 239 -2.44 16.94 2.77
C SER A 239 -3.89 16.82 3.25
N LEU A 240 -4.31 15.59 3.44
CA LEU A 240 -5.56 15.24 4.10
C LEU A 240 -5.26 14.18 5.16
N ARG A 241 -5.23 14.57 6.42
CA ARG A 241 -4.92 13.70 7.54
C ARG A 241 -6.15 13.39 8.36
N TRP A 242 -6.50 12.11 8.47
CA TRP A 242 -7.54 11.63 9.36
C TRP A 242 -6.91 10.71 10.41
N GLN A 243 -7.30 10.90 11.67
CA GLN A 243 -6.82 10.11 12.78
C GLN A 243 -8.01 9.75 13.68
N GLY A 244 -8.06 8.47 14.10
CA GLY A 244 -9.19 8.03 14.89
C GLY A 244 -9.24 6.52 15.05
N MET A 245 -10.42 6.03 15.40
CA MET A 245 -10.71 4.60 15.52
C MET A 245 -11.38 4.14 14.24
N LEU A 246 -10.80 3.23 13.50
CA LEU A 246 -11.42 2.60 12.33
C LEU A 246 -12.58 1.67 12.78
N ARG A 247 -12.42 1.12 13.97
CA ARG A 247 -13.40 0.40 14.78
C ARG A 247 -12.99 0.57 16.27
N PRO A 248 -13.84 0.22 17.26
CA PRO A 248 -13.59 0.53 18.68
C PRO A 248 -12.26 0.03 19.24
N ASP A 249 -11.67 -0.99 18.64
CA ASP A 249 -10.43 -1.65 19.07
C ASP A 249 -9.25 -1.42 18.10
N LEU A 250 -9.42 -0.56 17.08
CA LEU A 250 -8.40 -0.40 16.04
C LEU A 250 -8.07 1.08 15.77
N PRO A 251 -7.12 1.65 16.53
CA PRO A 251 -6.54 2.95 16.25
C PRO A 251 -5.91 3.03 14.87
N SER A 252 -6.18 4.09 14.14
CA SER A 252 -5.72 4.24 12.75
C SER A 252 -5.40 5.69 12.40
N LEU A 253 -4.41 5.87 11.55
CA LEU A 253 -4.01 7.15 10.98
C LEU A 253 -3.95 7.03 9.46
N PHE A 254 -4.69 7.89 8.77
CA PHE A 254 -4.63 8.06 7.32
C PHE A 254 -3.86 9.35 7.03
N ASP A 255 -2.69 9.22 6.45
CA ASP A 255 -1.87 10.34 5.97
C ASP A 255 -1.93 10.35 4.44
N LEU A 256 -2.86 11.15 3.93
CA LEU A 256 -3.24 11.14 2.53
C LEU A 256 -2.88 12.46 1.84
N ARG A 257 -2.85 12.42 0.51
CA ARG A 257 -2.79 13.59 -0.35
C ARG A 257 -3.86 13.53 -1.41
N ILE A 258 -4.38 14.69 -1.78
CA ILE A 258 -5.23 14.81 -2.97
C ILE A 258 -4.34 14.59 -4.21
N VAL A 259 -4.69 13.60 -5.01
CA VAL A 259 -3.97 13.27 -6.26
C VAL A 259 -4.63 14.00 -7.43
N LEU A 260 -5.95 13.89 -7.50
CA LEU A 260 -6.77 14.50 -8.57
C LEU A 260 -8.15 14.81 -7.98
N TYR A 261 -8.80 15.83 -8.52
CA TYR A 261 -10.20 16.15 -8.22
C TYR A 261 -10.90 16.78 -9.41
N GLY A 262 -12.22 16.65 -9.47
CA GLY A 262 -13.06 17.19 -10.51
C GLY A 262 -14.54 17.04 -10.16
N GLU A 263 -15.43 17.37 -11.07
CA GLU A 263 -16.87 17.31 -10.85
C GLU A 263 -17.37 15.89 -10.45
N GLU A 264 -16.73 14.85 -10.98
CA GLU A 264 -17.18 13.47 -10.81
C GLU A 264 -16.56 12.78 -9.59
N SER A 265 -15.34 13.16 -9.19
CA SER A 265 -14.67 12.50 -8.07
C SER A 265 -13.47 13.26 -7.52
N VAL A 266 -13.09 12.90 -6.29
CA VAL A 266 -11.78 13.17 -5.71
C VAL A 266 -11.00 11.85 -5.60
N GLN A 267 -9.72 11.88 -5.97
CA GLN A 267 -8.81 10.77 -5.78
C GLN A 267 -7.77 11.13 -4.73
N VAL A 268 -7.58 10.22 -3.79
CA VAL A 268 -6.60 10.36 -2.70
C VAL A 268 -5.65 9.17 -2.69
N ALA A 269 -4.40 9.44 -2.31
CA ALA A 269 -3.40 8.39 -2.07
C ALA A 269 -2.52 8.73 -0.88
N GLY A 270 -1.97 7.72 -0.23
CA GLY A 270 -1.07 7.89 0.89
C GLY A 270 -0.81 6.60 1.67
N ILE A 271 -0.52 6.78 2.95
CA ILE A 271 -0.22 5.67 3.87
C ILE A 271 -1.27 5.61 4.97
N VAL A 272 -1.77 4.43 5.22
CA VAL A 272 -2.56 4.11 6.42
C VAL A 272 -1.66 3.39 7.41
N SER A 273 -1.69 3.86 8.65
CA SER A 273 -1.04 3.24 9.80
C SER A 273 -2.09 2.62 10.70
N LEU A 274 -2.02 1.32 10.92
CA LEU A 274 -2.95 0.54 11.74
C LEU A 274 -2.23 0.08 13.01
N GLN A 275 -2.79 0.36 14.16
CA GLN A 275 -2.28 -0.15 15.43
C GLN A 275 -2.92 -1.52 15.72
N LEU A 276 -2.30 -2.56 15.19
CA LEU A 276 -2.69 -3.95 15.46
C LEU A 276 -1.93 -4.48 16.67
N PRO A 277 -2.52 -5.38 17.49
CA PRO A 277 -1.80 -6.04 18.58
C PRO A 277 -0.61 -6.85 18.04
N GLU A 278 0.39 -7.01 18.89
CA GLU A 278 1.56 -7.86 18.66
C GLU A 278 1.24 -9.32 18.97
#